data_78d8d03e7b5796444e9702fbec67c30b
#
_entry.id   78d8d03e7b5796444e9702fbec67c30b
#
_cell.length_a   1.000
_cell.length_b   1.000
_cell.length_c   1.000
_cell.angle_alpha   90.00
_cell.angle_beta   90.00
_cell.angle_gamma   90.00
#
_symmetry.space_group_name_H-M   'P 1'
#
loop_
_entity.id
_entity.type
_entity.pdbx_description
1 polymer ?
#
loop_
_entity_poly.entity_id
_entity_poly.type
_entity_poly.pdbx_seq_one_letter_code
_entity_poly.pdbx_strand_id
1 'polypeptide(L)'
;MDLYSCLIKYKYLFFLFFLNLFSTYVYSNPIIQPSISIIIDDLGYKLKEDVRALSLPGPVAYAILPHAPHTKKMVSIASQNGKEILLHQPMQALENNDLLGPGALTLNMTQREFTQTLEININAVQNIIGINNHMGSLLTRHPGHMQWLMNIIKKNEYIYVDSLTSTNSVAKKIAEENQIPFLSRDIFLDNKKDLEYITNKFIELVAIAKKEGSALAIGHPHSNTIEILSIFLKEIDKYGVKLIGIKSLIKKRKN
;
A
#
# COMPACT_ATOMS: atom_id res chain seq x y z
N MET A 1 42.46 -47.38 47.63
CA MET A 1 41.83 -46.28 46.87
C MET A 1 40.42 -46.75 46.55
N ASP A 2 39.47 -46.19 47.31
CA ASP A 2 38.14 -46.77 47.49
C ASP A 2 37.26 -46.62 46.23
N LEU A 3 36.65 -47.70 45.81
CA LEU A 3 35.69 -47.73 44.66
C LEU A 3 34.54 -46.74 44.86
N TYR A 4 34.23 -46.37 46.11
CA TYR A 4 33.18 -45.42 46.45
C TYR A 4 33.52 -43.97 46.07
N SER A 5 34.77 -43.56 46.17
CA SER A 5 35.20 -42.21 45.80
C SER A 5 35.20 -41.95 44.29
N CYS A 6 35.37 -43.02 43.48
CA CYS A 6 35.33 -42.96 42.02
C CYS A 6 33.88 -42.78 41.50
N LEU A 7 32.93 -43.52 42.11
CA LEU A 7 31.50 -43.47 41.72
C LEU A 7 30.83 -42.11 42.01
N ILE A 8 31.26 -41.45 43.09
CA ILE A 8 30.72 -40.12 43.45
C ILE A 8 31.21 -39.04 42.43
N LYS A 9 32.49 -39.09 42.01
CA LYS A 9 33.03 -38.18 41.00
C LYS A 9 32.32 -38.30 39.66
N TYR A 10 32.00 -39.54 39.22
CA TYR A 10 31.28 -39.74 37.94
C TYR A 10 29.81 -39.33 38.02
N LYS A 11 29.14 -39.44 39.19
CA LYS A 11 27.79 -38.92 39.38
C LYS A 11 27.72 -37.39 39.26
N TYR A 12 28.67 -36.66 39.82
CA TYR A 12 28.73 -35.21 39.72
C TYR A 12 29.11 -34.72 38.30
N LEU A 13 29.99 -35.46 37.62
CA LEU A 13 30.37 -35.17 36.24
C LEU A 13 29.19 -35.38 35.27
N PHE A 14 28.38 -36.42 35.50
CA PHE A 14 27.20 -36.73 34.70
C PHE A 14 26.07 -35.73 34.95
N PHE A 15 25.94 -35.26 36.19
CA PHE A 15 24.94 -34.24 36.54
C PHE A 15 25.28 -32.84 35.97
N LEU A 16 26.57 -32.49 35.93
CA LEU A 16 27.04 -31.25 35.31
C LEU A 16 26.93 -31.29 33.75
N PHE A 17 27.05 -32.48 33.16
CA PHE A 17 26.87 -32.64 31.71
C PHE A 17 25.39 -32.52 31.29
N PHE A 18 24.46 -32.98 32.12
CA PHE A 18 23.02 -32.86 31.87
C PHE A 18 22.47 -31.43 32.10
N LEU A 19 23.11 -30.63 32.96
CA LEU A 19 22.70 -29.23 33.17
C LEU A 19 23.04 -28.30 31.98
N ASN A 20 24.01 -28.68 31.14
CA ASN A 20 24.37 -27.92 29.94
C ASN A 20 23.52 -28.25 28.70
N LEU A 21 22.71 -29.30 28.72
CA LEU A 21 21.85 -29.71 27.60
C LEU A 21 20.50 -28.99 27.58
N PHE A 22 20.16 -28.24 28.64
CA PHE A 22 19.01 -27.34 28.67
C PHE A 22 19.39 -25.86 28.41
N SER A 23 20.34 -25.61 27.49
CA SER A 23 20.36 -24.35 26.79
C SER A 23 19.06 -24.28 25.98
N THR A 24 18.01 -23.75 26.62
CA THR A 24 16.83 -23.33 25.90
C THR A 24 17.29 -22.31 24.88
N TYR A 25 17.43 -22.74 23.63
CA TYR A 25 17.42 -21.83 22.50
C TYR A 25 16.08 -21.07 22.60
N VAL A 26 16.10 -19.94 23.25
CA VAL A 26 15.04 -18.96 23.11
C VAL A 26 15.14 -18.54 21.65
N TYR A 27 14.40 -19.21 20.79
CA TYR A 27 14.09 -18.69 19.47
C TYR A 27 13.32 -17.40 19.74
N SER A 28 14.02 -16.29 19.83
CA SER A 28 13.38 -15.00 19.67
C SER A 28 12.86 -15.00 18.24
N ASN A 29 11.58 -15.30 18.07
CA ASN A 29 10.92 -14.98 16.82
C ASN A 29 11.30 -13.52 16.52
N PRO A 30 11.84 -13.23 15.34
CA PRO A 30 12.14 -11.85 14.99
C PRO A 30 10.84 -11.07 15.20
N ILE A 31 10.86 -10.11 16.11
CA ILE A 31 9.72 -9.21 16.32
C ILE A 31 9.57 -8.49 15.00
N ILE A 32 8.65 -8.98 14.15
CA ILE A 32 8.37 -8.37 12.85
C ILE A 32 7.73 -7.03 13.17
N GLN A 33 8.55 -5.97 13.09
CA GLN A 33 8.09 -4.61 13.40
C GLN A 33 6.84 -4.29 12.56
N PRO A 34 5.73 -3.85 13.18
CA PRO A 34 4.54 -3.45 12.47
C PRO A 34 4.86 -2.35 11.45
N SER A 35 4.18 -2.34 10.32
CA SER A 35 4.51 -1.41 9.24
C SER A 35 3.26 -0.76 8.66
N ILE A 36 3.40 0.50 8.29
CA ILE A 36 2.37 1.22 7.54
C ILE A 36 2.88 1.56 6.14
N SER A 37 1.96 1.66 5.21
CA SER A 37 2.19 2.26 3.88
C SER A 37 1.13 3.31 3.61
N ILE A 38 1.51 4.35 2.88
CA ILE A 38 0.62 5.48 2.57
C ILE A 38 0.69 5.76 1.08
N ILE A 39 -0.47 5.94 0.47
CA ILE A 39 -0.63 6.44 -0.89
C ILE A 39 -1.32 7.79 -0.81
N ILE A 40 -0.84 8.77 -1.58
CA ILE A 40 -1.54 10.02 -1.82
C ILE A 40 -2.12 9.97 -3.23
N ASP A 41 -3.45 9.95 -3.31
CA ASP A 41 -4.22 9.89 -4.56
C ASP A 41 -4.45 11.29 -5.16
N ASP A 42 -5.07 11.37 -6.34
CA ASP A 42 -5.54 12.57 -7.04
C ASP A 42 -4.47 13.59 -7.43
N LEU A 43 -3.20 13.20 -7.59
CA LEU A 43 -2.17 14.14 -8.05
C LEU A 43 -2.36 14.49 -9.53
N GLY A 44 -2.16 15.75 -9.86
CA GLY A 44 -2.14 16.26 -11.23
C GLY A 44 -2.98 17.52 -11.46
N TYR A 45 -3.87 17.89 -10.55
CA TYR A 45 -4.74 19.05 -10.69
C TYR A 45 -4.30 20.27 -9.87
N LYS A 46 -3.69 20.08 -8.71
CA LYS A 46 -3.39 21.16 -7.75
C LYS A 46 -1.88 21.31 -7.56
N LEU A 47 -1.24 22.01 -8.51
CA LEU A 47 0.22 22.09 -8.58
C LEU A 47 0.91 22.36 -7.24
N LYS A 48 0.41 23.31 -6.45
CA LYS A 48 1.04 23.71 -5.18
C LYS A 48 0.94 22.61 -4.13
N GLU A 49 -0.26 22.09 -3.96
CA GLU A 49 -0.56 21.03 -3.00
C GLU A 49 0.12 19.71 -3.40
N ASP A 50 0.10 19.37 -4.69
CA ASP A 50 0.71 18.16 -5.23
C ASP A 50 2.24 18.16 -5.01
N VAL A 51 2.92 19.29 -5.28
CA VAL A 51 4.35 19.44 -5.02
C VAL A 51 4.67 19.32 -3.52
N ARG A 52 3.83 19.91 -2.66
CA ARG A 52 3.98 19.77 -1.20
C ARG A 52 3.79 18.30 -0.76
N ALA A 53 2.81 17.60 -1.33
CA ALA A 53 2.60 16.18 -1.03
C ALA A 53 3.83 15.34 -1.43
N LEU A 54 4.41 15.59 -2.62
CA LEU A 54 5.63 14.89 -3.09
C LEU A 54 6.85 15.12 -2.19
N SER A 55 6.83 16.15 -1.33
CA SER A 55 7.89 16.44 -0.36
C SER A 55 7.73 15.71 0.97
N LEU A 56 6.69 14.90 1.17
CA LEU A 56 6.50 14.10 2.38
C LEU A 56 7.69 13.15 2.60
N PRO A 57 8.16 13.02 3.86
CA PRO A 57 9.32 12.20 4.18
C PRO A 57 9.04 10.70 4.03
N GLY A 58 10.09 9.95 3.70
CA GLY A 58 10.04 8.49 3.62
C GLY A 58 9.39 7.95 2.33
N PRO A 59 9.12 6.65 2.26
CA PRO A 59 8.62 5.95 1.09
C PRO A 59 7.09 6.04 0.95
N VAL A 60 6.55 7.26 0.91
CA VAL A 60 5.15 7.51 0.53
C VAL A 60 5.02 7.29 -0.97
N ALA A 61 3.96 6.59 -1.39
CA ALA A 61 3.63 6.37 -2.80
C ALA A 61 2.60 7.40 -3.27
N TYR A 62 2.57 7.65 -4.58
CA TYR A 62 1.72 8.67 -5.18
C TYR A 62 0.96 8.13 -6.38
N ALA A 63 -0.35 8.31 -6.38
CA ALA A 63 -1.21 7.94 -7.49
C ALA A 63 -1.56 9.20 -8.30
N ILE A 64 -1.16 9.18 -9.56
CA ILE A 64 -1.24 10.33 -10.45
C ILE A 64 -2.34 10.10 -11.48
N LEU A 65 -3.25 11.06 -11.61
CA LEU A 65 -4.31 11.04 -12.60
C LEU A 65 -3.73 11.20 -14.01
N PRO A 66 -4.15 10.37 -14.99
CA PRO A 66 -3.77 10.57 -16.39
C PRO A 66 -4.43 11.86 -16.92
N HIS A 67 -3.77 12.51 -17.88
CA HIS A 67 -4.31 13.66 -18.60
C HIS A 67 -4.74 14.88 -17.74
N ALA A 68 -4.40 14.92 -16.45
CA ALA A 68 -4.55 16.13 -15.64
C ALA A 68 -3.53 17.20 -16.07
N PRO A 69 -3.80 18.49 -15.82
CA PRO A 69 -2.94 19.59 -16.30
C PRO A 69 -1.47 19.48 -15.91
N HIS A 70 -1.18 18.86 -14.79
CA HIS A 70 0.17 18.76 -14.24
C HIS A 70 0.71 17.31 -14.17
N THR A 71 0.05 16.33 -14.79
CA THR A 71 0.46 14.90 -14.78
C THR A 71 1.94 14.72 -15.06
N LYS A 72 2.44 15.24 -16.19
CA LYS A 72 3.85 15.09 -16.60
C LYS A 72 4.82 15.68 -15.55
N LYS A 73 4.46 16.82 -14.95
CA LYS A 73 5.27 17.48 -13.94
C LYS A 73 5.32 16.65 -12.65
N MET A 74 4.18 16.10 -12.22
CA MET A 74 4.12 15.24 -11.04
C MET A 74 4.92 13.96 -11.23
N VAL A 75 4.80 13.31 -12.37
CA VAL A 75 5.62 12.14 -12.75
C VAL A 75 7.12 12.46 -12.69
N SER A 76 7.53 13.59 -13.27
CA SER A 76 8.93 14.02 -13.26
C SER A 76 9.48 14.20 -11.85
N ILE A 77 8.77 14.95 -10.99
CA ILE A 77 9.19 15.23 -9.61
C ILE A 77 9.21 13.94 -8.79
N ALA A 78 8.17 13.11 -8.89
CA ALA A 78 8.09 11.84 -8.17
C ALA A 78 9.25 10.90 -8.55
N SER A 79 9.53 10.76 -9.86
CA SER A 79 10.63 9.93 -10.38
C SER A 79 12.00 10.43 -9.91
N GLN A 80 12.26 11.74 -9.97
CA GLN A 80 13.52 12.34 -9.51
C GLN A 80 13.76 12.12 -8.02
N ASN A 81 12.70 12.07 -7.22
CA ASN A 81 12.75 11.83 -5.79
C ASN A 81 12.67 10.33 -5.42
N GLY A 82 12.74 9.43 -6.40
CA GLY A 82 12.69 7.98 -6.17
C GLY A 82 11.39 7.49 -5.52
N LYS A 83 10.28 8.20 -5.72
CA LYS A 83 8.98 7.84 -5.16
C LYS A 83 8.30 6.74 -5.99
N GLU A 84 7.58 5.85 -5.32
CA GLU A 84 6.73 4.88 -6.01
C GLU A 84 5.52 5.59 -6.63
N ILE A 85 5.28 5.34 -7.91
CA ILE A 85 4.20 5.97 -8.70
C ILE A 85 3.17 4.92 -9.08
N LEU A 86 1.90 5.24 -8.90
CA LEU A 86 0.75 4.49 -9.40
C LEU A 86 0.02 5.32 -10.46
N LEU A 87 -0.52 4.66 -11.48
CA LEU A 87 -1.57 5.25 -12.30
C LEU A 87 -2.86 5.31 -11.48
N HIS A 88 -3.34 6.51 -11.18
CA HIS A 88 -4.66 6.70 -10.59
C HIS A 88 -5.71 6.65 -11.68
N GLN A 89 -6.22 5.44 -11.95
CA GLN A 89 -7.07 5.17 -13.10
C GLN A 89 -8.52 5.59 -12.83
N PRO A 90 -9.07 6.58 -13.57
CA PRO A 90 -10.48 6.94 -13.44
C PRO A 90 -11.38 5.78 -13.89
N MET A 91 -12.31 5.39 -13.04
CA MET A 91 -13.25 4.28 -13.26
C MET A 91 -14.66 4.69 -12.93
N GLN A 92 -15.63 4.26 -13.73
CA GLN A 92 -17.04 4.59 -13.54
C GLN A 92 -17.53 4.28 -12.13
N ALA A 93 -18.20 5.26 -11.52
CA ALA A 93 -18.80 5.16 -10.21
C ALA A 93 -20.34 5.02 -10.33
N LEU A 94 -20.99 4.74 -9.20
CA LEU A 94 -22.46 4.75 -9.11
C LEU A 94 -23.01 6.17 -9.28
N GLU A 95 -22.26 7.17 -8.79
CA GLU A 95 -22.66 8.58 -8.77
C GLU A 95 -21.48 9.49 -9.10
N ASN A 96 -21.75 10.77 -9.41
CA ASN A 96 -20.76 11.84 -9.61
C ASN A 96 -19.73 11.54 -10.73
N ASN A 97 -20.14 10.88 -11.80
CA ASN A 97 -19.24 10.51 -12.90
C ASN A 97 -18.69 11.72 -13.69
N ASP A 98 -19.23 12.90 -13.51
CA ASP A 98 -18.70 14.18 -13.98
C ASP A 98 -17.33 14.53 -13.35
N LEU A 99 -16.99 13.93 -12.21
CA LEU A 99 -15.72 14.11 -11.51
C LEU A 99 -14.62 13.15 -11.97
N LEU A 100 -14.90 12.18 -12.84
CA LEU A 100 -13.93 11.17 -13.28
C LEU A 100 -12.74 11.76 -14.03
N GLY A 101 -12.98 12.82 -14.77
CA GLY A 101 -11.94 13.40 -15.65
C GLY A 101 -11.64 12.56 -16.91
N PRO A 102 -10.66 13.01 -17.71
CA PRO A 102 -10.30 12.34 -18.97
C PRO A 102 -9.69 10.97 -18.76
N GLY A 103 -9.93 10.05 -19.71
CA GLY A 103 -9.39 8.68 -19.67
C GLY A 103 -10.18 7.73 -18.77
N ALA A 104 -11.42 8.09 -18.40
CA ALA A 104 -12.28 7.25 -17.58
C ALA A 104 -12.63 5.92 -18.27
N LEU A 105 -12.52 4.81 -17.56
CA LEU A 105 -13.01 3.51 -17.97
C LEU A 105 -14.46 3.34 -17.55
N THR A 106 -15.32 2.92 -18.49
CA THR A 106 -16.77 2.83 -18.27
C THR A 106 -17.34 1.48 -18.73
N LEU A 107 -18.50 1.11 -18.22
CA LEU A 107 -19.15 -0.17 -18.51
C LEU A 107 -19.68 -0.31 -19.95
N ASN A 108 -19.94 0.81 -20.63
CA ASN A 108 -20.39 0.81 -22.01
C ASN A 108 -19.27 0.64 -23.03
N MET A 109 -18.01 0.63 -22.60
CA MET A 109 -16.87 0.36 -23.48
C MET A 109 -16.84 -1.09 -23.93
N THR A 110 -16.53 -1.30 -25.21
CA THR A 110 -16.08 -2.61 -25.68
C THR A 110 -14.70 -2.94 -25.08
N GLN A 111 -14.31 -4.21 -25.08
CA GLN A 111 -13.00 -4.62 -24.60
C GLN A 111 -11.86 -3.88 -25.33
N ARG A 112 -12.02 -3.64 -26.62
CA ARG A 112 -11.04 -2.91 -27.44
C ARG A 112 -10.88 -1.47 -26.96
N GLU A 113 -11.98 -0.75 -26.82
CA GLU A 113 -11.98 0.65 -26.34
C GLU A 113 -11.40 0.75 -24.93
N PHE A 114 -11.83 -0.15 -24.02
CA PHE A 114 -11.31 -0.23 -22.67
C PHE A 114 -9.79 -0.42 -22.64
N THR A 115 -9.30 -1.40 -23.42
CA THR A 115 -7.86 -1.70 -23.50
C THR A 115 -7.07 -0.53 -24.07
N GLN A 116 -7.54 0.07 -25.17
CA GLN A 116 -6.88 1.22 -25.78
C GLN A 116 -6.83 2.43 -24.85
N THR A 117 -7.95 2.73 -24.17
CA THR A 117 -8.01 3.83 -23.19
C THR A 117 -7.03 3.61 -22.04
N LEU A 118 -6.99 2.40 -21.49
CA LEU A 118 -6.07 2.07 -20.40
C LEU A 118 -4.59 2.16 -20.83
N GLU A 119 -4.24 1.67 -22.03
CA GLU A 119 -2.87 1.76 -22.56
C GLU A 119 -2.44 3.22 -22.80
N ILE A 120 -3.36 4.08 -23.28
CA ILE A 120 -3.12 5.52 -23.40
C ILE A 120 -2.86 6.15 -22.02
N ASN A 121 -3.64 5.79 -21.01
CA ASN A 121 -3.50 6.29 -19.64
C ASN A 121 -2.17 5.85 -19.01
N ILE A 122 -1.77 4.60 -19.21
CA ILE A 122 -0.47 4.07 -18.76
C ILE A 122 0.68 4.86 -19.39
N ASN A 123 0.59 5.17 -20.67
CA ASN A 123 1.60 5.95 -21.38
C ASN A 123 1.66 7.42 -20.90
N ALA A 124 0.55 7.95 -20.39
CA ALA A 124 0.52 9.31 -19.84
C ALA A 124 1.21 9.42 -18.47
N VAL A 125 1.22 8.33 -17.69
CA VAL A 125 1.84 8.25 -16.37
C VAL A 125 2.99 7.26 -16.40
N GLN A 126 4.18 7.73 -16.76
CA GLN A 126 5.36 6.86 -16.90
C GLN A 126 5.93 6.42 -15.55
N ASN A 127 6.77 5.38 -15.56
CA ASN A 127 7.49 4.85 -14.39
C ASN A 127 6.57 4.31 -13.29
N ILE A 128 5.37 3.86 -13.62
CA ILE A 128 4.43 3.30 -12.65
C ILE A 128 4.88 1.92 -12.16
N ILE A 129 4.60 1.64 -10.90
CA ILE A 129 4.74 0.30 -10.33
C ILE A 129 3.43 -0.48 -10.38
N GLY A 130 2.33 0.19 -10.65
CA GLY A 130 0.99 -0.40 -10.64
C GLY A 130 -0.11 0.61 -10.87
N ILE A 131 -1.33 0.18 -10.63
CA ILE A 131 -2.57 0.93 -10.87
C ILE A 131 -3.42 0.88 -9.61
N ASN A 132 -4.06 2.00 -9.25
CA ASN A 132 -5.18 2.02 -8.32
C ASN A 132 -6.38 2.75 -8.93
N ASN A 133 -7.57 2.51 -8.41
CA ASN A 133 -8.78 3.13 -8.95
C ASN A 133 -9.07 4.49 -8.33
N HIS A 134 -9.26 5.51 -9.20
CA HIS A 134 -9.97 6.74 -8.89
C HIS A 134 -11.46 6.48 -9.01
N MET A 135 -12.22 6.72 -7.92
CA MET A 135 -13.63 6.34 -7.84
C MET A 135 -13.83 4.83 -8.12
N GLY A 136 -14.68 4.44 -9.05
CA GLY A 136 -14.83 3.05 -9.50
C GLY A 136 -15.86 2.23 -8.72
N SER A 137 -16.71 2.85 -7.90
CA SER A 137 -17.70 2.13 -7.07
C SER A 137 -18.70 1.31 -7.89
N LEU A 138 -18.84 1.56 -9.20
CA LEU A 138 -19.62 0.74 -10.12
C LEU A 138 -18.72 -0.26 -10.87
N LEU A 139 -17.67 0.19 -11.54
CA LEU A 139 -16.87 -0.64 -12.45
C LEU A 139 -16.14 -1.76 -11.70
N THR A 140 -15.63 -1.52 -10.48
CA THR A 140 -14.94 -2.54 -9.68
C THR A 140 -15.83 -3.72 -9.28
N ARG A 141 -17.15 -3.62 -9.46
CA ARG A 141 -18.13 -4.68 -9.21
C ARG A 141 -18.37 -5.60 -10.42
N HIS A 142 -17.83 -5.26 -11.60
CA HIS A 142 -18.07 -5.97 -12.85
C HIS A 142 -16.92 -6.92 -13.19
N PRO A 143 -17.11 -8.26 -13.04
CA PRO A 143 -16.05 -9.25 -13.23
C PRO A 143 -15.40 -9.16 -14.62
N GLY A 144 -16.17 -9.00 -15.69
CA GLY A 144 -15.65 -8.94 -17.06
C GLY A 144 -14.70 -7.75 -17.28
N HIS A 145 -15.09 -6.54 -16.86
CA HIS A 145 -14.26 -5.34 -17.01
C HIS A 145 -13.02 -5.41 -16.09
N MET A 146 -13.19 -5.93 -14.88
CA MET A 146 -12.04 -6.16 -13.99
C MET A 146 -11.10 -7.23 -14.55
N GLN A 147 -11.61 -8.25 -15.25
CA GLN A 147 -10.75 -9.22 -15.94
C GLN A 147 -9.94 -8.55 -17.07
N TRP A 148 -10.55 -7.65 -17.87
CA TRP A 148 -9.83 -6.90 -18.90
C TRP A 148 -8.70 -6.05 -18.30
N LEU A 149 -8.99 -5.35 -17.20
CA LEU A 149 -8.00 -4.58 -16.45
C LEU A 149 -6.85 -5.48 -15.98
N MET A 150 -7.18 -6.61 -15.31
CA MET A 150 -6.19 -7.51 -14.75
C MET A 150 -5.31 -8.17 -15.82
N ASN A 151 -5.83 -8.42 -17.02
CA ASN A 151 -5.04 -8.94 -18.13
C ASN A 151 -3.91 -7.97 -18.54
N ILE A 152 -4.19 -6.66 -18.54
CA ILE A 152 -3.19 -5.63 -18.88
C ILE A 152 -2.19 -5.46 -17.72
N ILE A 153 -2.64 -5.48 -16.48
CA ILE A 153 -1.81 -5.44 -15.28
C ILE A 153 -0.82 -6.61 -15.29
N LYS A 154 -1.30 -7.82 -15.56
CA LYS A 154 -0.48 -9.02 -15.64
C LYS A 154 0.57 -8.94 -16.75
N LYS A 155 0.15 -8.51 -17.96
CA LYS A 155 1.04 -8.35 -19.13
C LYS A 155 2.22 -7.42 -18.86
N ASN A 156 2.01 -6.39 -18.03
CA ASN A 156 3.02 -5.37 -17.69
C ASN A 156 3.72 -5.62 -16.34
N GLU A 157 3.42 -6.72 -15.67
CA GLU A 157 3.96 -7.07 -14.33
C GLU A 157 3.69 -5.99 -13.27
N TYR A 158 2.57 -5.28 -13.40
CA TYR A 158 2.13 -4.27 -12.46
C TYR A 158 1.44 -4.89 -11.24
N ILE A 159 1.32 -4.10 -10.19
CA ILE A 159 0.47 -4.40 -9.03
C ILE A 159 -0.89 -3.72 -9.18
N TYR A 160 -1.91 -4.23 -8.50
CA TYR A 160 -3.18 -3.54 -8.36
C TYR A 160 -3.46 -3.18 -6.90
N VAL A 161 -3.87 -1.93 -6.67
CA VAL A 161 -4.33 -1.47 -5.36
C VAL A 161 -5.78 -1.07 -5.47
N ASP A 162 -6.66 -1.78 -4.78
CA ASP A 162 -8.07 -1.40 -4.69
C ASP A 162 -8.25 -0.30 -3.63
N SER A 163 -8.63 0.90 -4.07
CA SER A 163 -9.00 2.00 -3.18
C SER A 163 -10.27 1.69 -2.37
N LEU A 164 -10.92 0.56 -2.66
CA LEU A 164 -12.09 0.01 -1.97
C LEU A 164 -13.21 1.05 -1.78
N THR A 165 -13.60 1.69 -2.89
CA THR A 165 -14.71 2.64 -2.95
C THR A 165 -16.09 1.96 -2.92
N SER A 166 -16.11 0.64 -3.05
CA SER A 166 -17.29 -0.22 -2.89
C SER A 166 -16.93 -1.49 -2.12
N THR A 167 -17.73 -1.85 -1.14
CA THR A 167 -17.62 -3.14 -0.42
C THR A 167 -17.95 -4.34 -1.33
N ASN A 168 -18.61 -4.10 -2.47
CA ASN A 168 -18.96 -5.11 -3.46
C ASN A 168 -17.90 -5.25 -4.58
N SER A 169 -16.69 -4.67 -4.39
CA SER A 169 -15.60 -4.83 -5.35
C SER A 169 -15.23 -6.31 -5.52
N VAL A 170 -15.10 -6.75 -6.77
CA VAL A 170 -14.60 -8.09 -7.12
C VAL A 170 -13.11 -8.09 -7.46
N ALA A 171 -12.44 -6.93 -7.33
CA ALA A 171 -11.06 -6.73 -7.72
C ALA A 171 -10.10 -7.73 -7.04
N LYS A 172 -10.25 -7.94 -5.73
CA LYS A 172 -9.45 -8.90 -4.98
C LYS A 172 -9.56 -10.32 -5.57
N LYS A 173 -10.79 -10.80 -5.77
CA LYS A 173 -11.03 -12.13 -6.32
C LYS A 173 -10.39 -12.31 -7.69
N ILE A 174 -10.62 -11.35 -8.60
CA ILE A 174 -10.08 -11.43 -9.97
C ILE A 174 -8.55 -11.31 -9.97
N ALA A 175 -7.95 -10.48 -9.09
CA ALA A 175 -6.50 -10.39 -8.94
C ALA A 175 -5.89 -11.72 -8.45
N GLU A 176 -6.50 -12.37 -7.44
CA GLU A 176 -6.06 -13.67 -6.92
C GLU A 176 -6.14 -14.77 -8.00
N GLU A 177 -7.24 -14.85 -8.74
CA GLU A 177 -7.43 -15.81 -9.85
C GLU A 177 -6.37 -15.62 -10.95
N ASN A 178 -5.91 -14.41 -11.16
CA ASN A 178 -4.88 -14.08 -12.16
C ASN A 178 -3.45 -14.03 -11.59
N GLN A 179 -3.26 -14.31 -10.30
CA GLN A 179 -1.97 -14.27 -9.59
C GLN A 179 -1.29 -12.89 -9.64
N ILE A 180 -2.08 -11.82 -9.62
CA ILE A 180 -1.60 -10.44 -9.62
C ILE A 180 -1.29 -10.00 -8.18
N PRO A 181 -0.14 -9.35 -7.94
CA PRO A 181 0.13 -8.74 -6.66
C PRO A 181 -0.92 -7.67 -6.33
N PHE A 182 -1.63 -7.85 -5.22
CA PHE A 182 -2.82 -7.09 -4.88
C PHE A 182 -2.75 -6.55 -3.45
N LEU A 183 -3.28 -5.34 -3.26
CA LEU A 183 -3.55 -4.73 -1.96
C LEU A 183 -4.95 -4.12 -1.97
N SER A 184 -5.60 -4.10 -0.81
CA SER A 184 -6.75 -3.25 -0.54
C SER A 184 -6.37 -2.19 0.47
N ARG A 185 -6.97 -1.01 0.36
CA ARG A 185 -6.89 0.02 1.38
C ARG A 185 -7.53 -0.47 2.69
N ASP A 186 -6.85 -0.24 3.80
CA ASP A 186 -7.39 -0.49 5.13
C ASP A 186 -8.15 0.76 5.64
N ILE A 187 -7.64 1.97 5.38
CA ILE A 187 -8.25 3.21 5.88
C ILE A 187 -8.11 4.38 4.90
N PHE A 188 -9.14 5.25 4.82
CA PHE A 188 -9.01 6.61 4.29
C PHE A 188 -8.65 7.58 5.40
N LEU A 189 -7.62 8.42 5.16
CA LEU A 189 -7.15 9.39 6.14
C LEU A 189 -8.06 10.62 6.23
N ASP A 190 -8.67 11.03 5.12
CA ASP A 190 -9.22 12.38 4.93
C ASP A 190 -10.59 12.43 4.27
N ASN A 191 -11.48 11.48 4.58
CA ASN A 191 -12.91 11.58 4.23
C ASN A 191 -13.55 12.87 4.79
N LYS A 192 -13.04 13.36 5.93
CA LYS A 192 -13.27 14.72 6.44
C LYS A 192 -11.93 15.43 6.48
N LYS A 193 -11.91 16.69 6.02
CA LYS A 193 -10.69 17.47 5.82
C LYS A 193 -10.21 18.22 7.07
N ASP A 194 -10.79 17.96 8.25
CA ASP A 194 -10.37 18.58 9.50
C ASP A 194 -9.17 17.85 10.14
N LEU A 195 -8.35 18.61 10.86
CA LEU A 195 -7.10 18.13 11.46
C LEU A 195 -7.35 17.02 12.48
N GLU A 196 -8.38 17.14 13.30
CA GLU A 196 -8.69 16.15 14.33
C GLU A 196 -9.08 14.81 13.71
N TYR A 197 -9.96 14.83 12.69
CA TYR A 197 -10.36 13.64 11.98
C TYR A 197 -9.16 12.92 11.35
N ILE A 198 -8.30 13.67 10.64
CA ILE A 198 -7.11 13.10 9.97
C ILE A 198 -6.13 12.53 11.01
N THR A 199 -5.93 13.24 12.13
CA THR A 199 -5.10 12.76 13.24
C THR A 199 -5.63 11.45 13.80
N ASN A 200 -6.92 11.37 14.09
CA ASN A 200 -7.55 10.16 14.61
C ASN A 200 -7.44 9.00 13.62
N LYS A 201 -7.57 9.25 12.31
CA LYS A 201 -7.40 8.24 11.26
C LYS A 201 -5.96 7.76 11.13
N PHE A 202 -4.97 8.63 11.34
CA PHE A 202 -3.57 8.20 11.42
C PHE A 202 -3.31 7.31 12.65
N ILE A 203 -3.84 7.64 13.80
CA ILE A 203 -3.73 6.80 15.00
C ILE A 203 -4.40 5.44 14.80
N GLU A 204 -5.57 5.42 14.14
CA GLU A 204 -6.27 4.18 13.77
C GLU A 204 -5.43 3.33 12.80
N LEU A 205 -4.78 3.93 11.80
CA LEU A 205 -3.84 3.25 10.90
C LEU A 205 -2.72 2.55 11.68
N VAL A 206 -2.13 3.25 12.63
CA VAL A 206 -1.07 2.69 13.50
C VAL A 206 -1.61 1.53 14.34
N ALA A 207 -2.82 1.65 14.88
CA ALA A 207 -3.45 0.59 15.68
C ALA A 207 -3.73 -0.67 14.82
N ILE A 208 -4.24 -0.51 13.60
CA ILE A 208 -4.43 -1.61 12.64
C ILE A 208 -3.07 -2.28 12.35
N ALA A 209 -2.03 -1.50 12.05
CA ALA A 209 -0.72 -2.04 11.77
C ALA A 209 -0.13 -2.84 12.94
N LYS A 210 -0.32 -2.37 14.18
CA LYS A 210 0.13 -3.07 15.38
C LYS A 210 -0.63 -4.39 15.61
N LYS A 211 -1.92 -4.41 15.27
CA LYS A 211 -2.77 -5.60 15.43
C LYS A 211 -2.53 -6.63 14.34
N GLU A 212 -2.48 -6.19 13.07
CA GLU A 212 -2.47 -7.06 11.88
C GLU A 212 -1.04 -7.23 11.28
N GLY A 213 -0.01 -6.59 11.88
CA GLY A 213 1.36 -6.59 11.39
C GLY A 213 1.64 -5.55 10.29
N SER A 214 0.62 -5.10 9.56
CA SER A 214 0.74 -4.03 8.55
C SER A 214 -0.59 -3.37 8.23
N ALA A 215 -0.55 -2.09 7.78
CA ALA A 215 -1.73 -1.38 7.31
C ALA A 215 -1.40 -0.45 6.13
N LEU A 216 -2.40 -0.26 5.23
CA LEU A 216 -2.35 0.63 4.07
C LEU A 216 -3.37 1.74 4.21
N ALA A 217 -2.89 2.98 4.20
CA ALA A 217 -3.75 4.16 4.13
C ALA A 217 -3.74 4.80 2.75
N ILE A 218 -4.86 5.40 2.39
CA ILE A 218 -4.97 6.33 1.27
C ILE A 218 -5.42 7.68 1.81
N GLY A 219 -4.81 8.74 1.31
CA GLY A 219 -5.19 10.14 1.53
C GLY A 219 -5.05 10.94 0.25
N HIS A 220 -5.41 12.22 0.28
CA HIS A 220 -5.40 13.12 -0.86
C HIS A 220 -4.52 14.34 -0.57
N PRO A 221 -4.11 15.14 -1.58
CA PRO A 221 -3.21 16.28 -1.38
C PRO A 221 -3.93 17.49 -0.78
N HIS A 222 -4.70 17.26 0.29
CA HIS A 222 -5.30 18.34 1.07
C HIS A 222 -4.27 18.96 2.01
N SER A 223 -4.33 20.26 2.24
CA SER A 223 -3.36 20.98 3.08
C SER A 223 -3.24 20.37 4.47
N ASN A 224 -4.35 20.01 5.11
CA ASN A 224 -4.36 19.41 6.44
C ASN A 224 -3.79 17.97 6.45
N THR A 225 -4.07 17.18 5.41
CA THR A 225 -3.49 15.83 5.25
C THR A 225 -1.96 15.91 5.14
N ILE A 226 -1.46 16.81 4.29
CA ILE A 226 -0.03 17.02 4.11
C ILE A 226 0.61 17.51 5.41
N GLU A 227 -0.03 18.43 6.13
CA GLU A 227 0.46 18.97 7.40
C GLU A 227 0.61 17.86 8.44
N ILE A 228 -0.44 17.11 8.71
CA ILE A 228 -0.44 16.00 9.67
C ILE A 228 0.61 14.95 9.30
N LEU A 229 0.65 14.52 8.04
CA LEU A 229 1.63 13.53 7.59
C LEU A 229 3.06 14.06 7.67
N SER A 230 3.29 15.35 7.40
CA SER A 230 4.64 15.95 7.51
C SER A 230 5.19 15.94 8.94
N ILE A 231 4.31 16.01 9.93
CA ILE A 231 4.67 15.93 11.36
C ILE A 231 4.89 14.47 11.77
N PHE A 232 3.88 13.62 11.55
CA PHE A 232 3.88 12.26 12.06
C PHE A 232 4.92 11.35 11.39
N LEU A 233 5.17 11.53 10.11
CA LEU A 233 6.14 10.70 9.40
C LEU A 233 7.59 11.00 9.77
N LYS A 234 7.91 12.21 10.26
CA LYS A 234 9.24 12.52 10.81
C LYS A 234 9.52 11.79 12.11
N GLU A 235 8.48 11.45 12.84
CA GLU A 235 8.57 10.84 14.17
C GLU A 235 7.95 9.44 14.19
N ILE A 236 7.84 8.79 13.03
CA ILE A 236 7.09 7.54 12.87
C ILE A 236 7.54 6.43 13.84
N ASP A 237 8.80 6.39 14.17
CA ASP A 237 9.38 5.40 15.10
C ASP A 237 8.80 5.54 16.51
N LYS A 238 8.41 6.75 16.94
CA LYS A 238 7.76 6.98 18.24
C LYS A 238 6.40 6.29 18.36
N TYR A 239 5.77 6.00 17.22
CA TYR A 239 4.51 5.26 17.16
C TYR A 239 4.70 3.73 17.18
N GLY A 240 5.95 3.26 17.17
CA GLY A 240 6.28 1.82 17.20
C GLY A 240 5.95 1.09 15.90
N VAL A 241 5.87 1.80 14.79
CA VAL A 241 5.66 1.25 13.44
C VAL A 241 6.71 1.77 12.48
N LYS A 242 6.90 1.07 11.36
CA LYS A 242 7.80 1.49 10.28
C LYS A 242 7.01 1.92 9.05
N LEU A 243 7.38 3.04 8.43
CA LEU A 243 6.87 3.40 7.11
C LEU A 243 7.63 2.61 6.04
N ILE A 244 6.89 1.90 5.18
CA ILE A 244 7.45 1.12 4.07
C ILE A 244 6.72 1.42 2.77
N GLY A 245 7.41 1.28 1.63
CA GLY A 245 6.80 1.44 0.30
C GLY A 245 5.83 0.31 -0.05
N ILE A 246 5.04 0.52 -1.09
CA ILE A 246 3.99 -0.40 -1.55
C ILE A 246 4.56 -1.75 -1.99
N LYS A 247 5.67 -1.75 -2.74
CA LYS A 247 6.35 -3.02 -3.12
C LYS A 247 6.79 -3.82 -1.89
N SER A 248 7.26 -3.15 -0.85
CA SER A 248 7.66 -3.79 0.41
C SER A 248 6.45 -4.32 1.18
N LEU A 249 5.34 -3.59 1.19
CA LEU A 249 4.09 -4.04 1.81
C LEU A 249 3.54 -5.31 1.15
N ILE A 250 3.55 -5.37 -0.20
CA ILE A 250 3.15 -6.58 -0.94
C ILE A 250 3.99 -7.78 -0.54
N LYS A 251 5.31 -7.62 -0.48
CA LYS A 251 6.21 -8.71 -0.04
C LYS A 251 5.89 -9.16 1.38
N LYS A 252 5.64 -8.19 2.28
CA LYS A 252 5.33 -8.48 3.68
C LYS A 252 3.99 -9.23 3.86
N ARG A 253 2.96 -8.91 3.06
CA ARG A 253 1.64 -9.55 3.14
C ARG A 253 1.55 -10.89 2.40
N LYS A 254 2.58 -11.27 1.60
CA LYS A 254 2.70 -12.58 0.94
C LYS A 254 3.34 -13.65 1.83
N ASN A 255 4.12 -13.22 2.82
CA ASN A 255 4.81 -14.07 3.80
C ASN A 255 3.95 -14.22 5.06
#